data_62ebed0b9890ff56fb9d3caf3bc6c870
#
_entry.id   62ebed0b9890ff56fb9d3caf3bc6c870
#
_cell.length_a   1.000
_cell.length_b   1.000
_cell.length_c   1.000
_cell.angle_alpha   90.00
_cell.angle_beta   90.00
_cell.angle_gamma   90.00
#
_symmetry.space_group_name_H-M   'P 1'
#
loop_
_entity.id
_entity.type
_entity.pdbx_description
1 polymer ?
#
loop_
_entity_poly.entity_id
_entity_poly.type
_entity_poly.pdbx_seq_one_letter_code
_entity_poly.pdbx_strand_id
1 'polypeptide(L)'
;RGVDKGKISLAVYAILEDLFWCKDGTSLPVEYVSRPIWEEERIVGAVISFRDITERIEAERERQKMEIQLHNAQKLEAIGQLAAGIAHEINTPTQYASDNTRFLQDAYADIIKLVSLQERSIAALTSGDPLAAQLAAEAAAQAETIEIDYLKEEIPLAVEQTLDGLERVTKIVRAMKEFSHPGVEEKTFVDLNSAIQSTIDVSRNEWKYHAELETVFDPELPAVRCLPGEINQAILNIIVNAAHAIADRRKECPDEKGIIQIATRKRGDYAEISINDNGGGIPEEILPRIFDPFFTTKGVGKGTGQGLSITYSAVVDKHNGTIEVDSSVGEGTTFIIRLPIDGETGQTSDAP
;
A
#
# COMPACT_ATOMS: atom_id res chain seq x y z
N ARG A 1 -34.27 -8.66 32.12
CA ARG A 1 -34.79 -7.42 31.50
C ARG A 1 -36.00 -7.80 30.69
N GLY A 2 -37.13 -7.11 30.92
CA GLY A 2 -38.48 -7.50 30.55
C GLY A 2 -38.63 -7.82 29.06
N VAL A 3 -39.16 -9.00 28.81
CA VAL A 3 -39.66 -9.43 27.50
C VAL A 3 -40.98 -8.73 27.25
N ASP A 4 -41.07 -7.99 26.16
CA ASP A 4 -42.28 -7.33 25.69
C ASP A 4 -43.36 -8.38 25.43
N LYS A 5 -44.48 -8.28 26.19
CA LYS A 5 -45.58 -9.24 26.20
C LYS A 5 -46.44 -9.23 24.93
N GLY A 6 -46.02 -8.55 23.86
CA GLY A 6 -46.87 -8.25 22.69
C GLY A 6 -46.66 -9.10 21.44
N LYS A 7 -45.68 -9.99 21.36
CA LYS A 7 -45.40 -10.82 20.15
C LYS A 7 -44.94 -12.23 20.49
N ILE A 8 -45.77 -13.02 21.17
CA ILE A 8 -45.61 -14.47 21.17
C ILE A 8 -46.41 -15.04 20.00
N SER A 9 -45.94 -14.79 18.78
CA SER A 9 -46.39 -15.46 17.58
C SER A 9 -45.41 -16.56 17.21
N LEU A 10 -45.78 -17.81 17.43
CA LEU A 10 -45.44 -19.05 16.70
C LEU A 10 -44.03 -19.21 16.02
N ALA A 11 -42.99 -18.58 16.46
CA ALA A 11 -41.64 -18.84 15.92
C ALA A 11 -40.78 -19.61 16.94
N VAL A 12 -40.95 -20.90 16.97
CA VAL A 12 -40.35 -21.86 17.90
C VAL A 12 -38.96 -22.36 17.41
N TYR A 13 -38.21 -21.61 16.66
CA TYR A 13 -36.84 -21.98 16.22
C TYR A 13 -35.96 -20.74 16.18
N ALA A 14 -35.63 -20.20 17.34
CA ALA A 14 -34.44 -19.37 17.44
C ALA A 14 -33.34 -20.25 18.05
N ILE A 15 -32.32 -20.54 17.29
CA ILE A 15 -31.03 -21.04 17.84
C ILE A 15 -30.38 -19.80 18.46
N LEU A 16 -30.19 -19.83 19.79
CA LEU A 16 -29.60 -18.71 20.53
C LEU A 16 -28.27 -19.16 21.11
N GLU A 17 -27.25 -18.37 20.95
CA GLU A 17 -25.97 -18.56 21.62
C GLU A 17 -25.98 -17.75 22.92
N ASP A 18 -25.60 -18.37 24.06
CA ASP A 18 -25.56 -17.72 25.35
C ASP A 18 -24.55 -18.42 26.29
N LEU A 19 -24.32 -17.85 27.45
CA LEU A 19 -23.46 -18.40 28.48
C LEU A 19 -24.30 -19.03 29.60
N PHE A 20 -24.18 -20.33 29.80
CA PHE A 20 -24.75 -21.01 30.96
C PHE A 20 -23.73 -21.05 32.09
N TRP A 21 -24.18 -20.70 33.29
CA TRP A 21 -23.36 -20.69 34.49
C TRP A 21 -23.42 -22.04 35.20
N CYS A 22 -22.24 -22.65 35.40
CA CYS A 22 -22.10 -23.86 36.16
C CYS A 22 -22.12 -23.55 37.68
N LYS A 23 -22.36 -24.57 38.50
CA LYS A 23 -22.42 -24.41 39.96
C LYS A 23 -21.07 -24.01 40.61
N ASP A 24 -19.99 -24.27 39.91
CA ASP A 24 -18.62 -23.89 40.32
C ASP A 24 -18.24 -22.46 39.95
N GLY A 25 -19.17 -21.70 39.33
CA GLY A 25 -18.94 -20.32 38.89
C GLY A 25 -18.29 -20.17 37.54
N THR A 26 -18.02 -21.27 36.83
CA THR A 26 -17.54 -21.22 35.43
C THR A 26 -18.70 -20.96 34.48
N SER A 27 -18.42 -20.35 33.30
CA SER A 27 -19.39 -20.17 32.24
C SER A 27 -19.16 -21.13 31.10
N LEU A 28 -20.23 -21.70 30.59
CA LEU A 28 -20.23 -22.63 29.46
C LEU A 28 -20.94 -21.96 28.28
N PRO A 29 -20.26 -21.73 27.16
CA PRO A 29 -20.92 -21.24 25.96
C PRO A 29 -21.79 -22.34 25.37
N VAL A 30 -23.05 -22.03 25.16
CA VAL A 30 -24.02 -23.01 24.68
C VAL A 30 -24.85 -22.41 23.54
N GLU A 31 -25.18 -23.27 22.60
CA GLU A 31 -26.23 -23.06 21.63
C GLU A 31 -27.49 -23.77 22.18
N TYR A 32 -28.60 -23.04 22.34
CA TYR A 32 -29.79 -23.66 22.91
C TYR A 32 -31.07 -23.35 22.14
N VAL A 33 -32.02 -24.26 22.28
CA VAL A 33 -33.37 -24.12 21.75
C VAL A 33 -34.36 -24.33 22.89
N SER A 34 -35.30 -23.39 23.06
CA SER A 34 -36.37 -23.48 24.04
C SER A 34 -37.70 -23.78 23.34
N ARG A 35 -38.39 -24.83 23.79
CA ARG A 35 -39.72 -25.19 23.31
C ARG A 35 -40.73 -25.14 24.48
N PRO A 36 -41.85 -24.39 24.34
CA PRO A 36 -42.85 -24.35 25.37
C PRO A 36 -43.63 -25.69 25.48
N ILE A 37 -43.99 -26.06 26.70
CA ILE A 37 -44.94 -27.14 26.99
C ILE A 37 -46.29 -26.51 27.17
N TRP A 38 -47.26 -26.95 26.40
CA TRP A 38 -48.65 -26.44 26.45
C TRP A 38 -49.55 -27.44 27.13
N GLU A 39 -50.42 -26.95 27.98
CA GLU A 39 -51.55 -27.69 28.58
C GLU A 39 -52.78 -26.77 28.53
N GLU A 40 -53.86 -27.22 27.84
CA GLU A 40 -55.12 -26.49 27.67
C GLU A 40 -54.94 -25.00 27.29
N GLU A 41 -54.15 -24.69 26.28
CA GLU A 41 -53.83 -23.32 25.81
C GLU A 41 -52.96 -22.48 26.77
N ARG A 42 -52.41 -23.06 27.82
CA ARG A 42 -51.48 -22.40 28.75
C ARG A 42 -50.10 -23.00 28.64
N ILE A 43 -49.09 -22.12 28.67
CA ILE A 43 -47.71 -22.58 28.78
C ILE A 43 -47.45 -22.97 30.22
N VAL A 44 -47.26 -24.26 30.49
CA VAL A 44 -47.00 -24.82 31.83
C VAL A 44 -45.53 -25.06 32.09
N GLY A 45 -44.68 -24.96 31.06
CA GLY A 45 -43.26 -25.15 31.19
C GLY A 45 -42.53 -24.92 29.86
N ALA A 46 -41.22 -25.20 29.87
CA ALA A 46 -40.42 -25.19 28.66
C ALA A 46 -39.39 -26.34 28.70
N VAL A 47 -39.15 -26.94 27.56
CA VAL A 47 -38.02 -27.86 27.36
C VAL A 47 -36.89 -27.05 26.71
N ILE A 48 -35.74 -27.02 27.40
CA ILE A 48 -34.53 -26.40 26.89
C ILE A 48 -33.59 -27.54 26.50
N SER A 49 -33.22 -27.56 25.20
CA SER A 49 -32.19 -28.43 24.69
C SER A 49 -30.96 -27.55 24.39
N PHE A 50 -29.82 -27.88 24.92
CA PHE A 50 -28.60 -27.12 24.69
C PHE A 50 -27.44 -28.00 24.24
N ARG A 51 -26.51 -27.39 23.53
CA ARG A 51 -25.26 -28.00 23.05
C ARG A 51 -24.09 -27.15 23.51
N ASP A 52 -23.10 -27.76 24.10
CA ASP A 52 -21.80 -27.16 24.38
C ASP A 52 -21.11 -26.82 23.06
N ILE A 53 -20.72 -25.55 22.90
CA ILE A 53 -20.04 -25.05 21.71
C ILE A 53 -18.61 -24.57 22.00
N THR A 54 -18.04 -24.95 23.16
CA THR A 54 -16.68 -24.55 23.58
C THR A 54 -15.65 -24.94 22.54
N GLU A 55 -15.62 -26.22 22.13
CA GLU A 55 -14.67 -26.71 21.12
C GLU A 55 -14.83 -25.98 19.78
N ARG A 56 -16.07 -25.65 19.37
CA ARG A 56 -16.32 -24.90 18.14
C ARG A 56 -15.76 -23.49 18.21
N ILE A 57 -15.98 -22.81 19.35
CA ILE A 57 -15.47 -21.44 19.56
C ILE A 57 -13.95 -21.42 19.66
N GLU A 58 -13.36 -22.40 20.34
CA GLU A 58 -11.89 -22.53 20.45
C GLU A 58 -11.26 -22.80 19.08
N ALA A 59 -11.80 -23.76 18.32
CA ALA A 59 -11.34 -24.05 16.97
C ALA A 59 -11.45 -22.84 16.03
N GLU A 60 -12.55 -22.09 16.11
CA GLU A 60 -12.73 -20.89 15.33
C GLU A 60 -11.74 -19.79 15.71
N ARG A 61 -11.47 -19.58 17.00
CA ARG A 61 -10.44 -18.66 17.47
C ARG A 61 -9.03 -19.06 17.02
N GLU A 62 -8.75 -20.34 17.02
CA GLU A 62 -7.45 -20.86 16.59
C GLU A 62 -7.29 -20.70 15.07
N ARG A 63 -8.35 -20.97 14.30
CA ARG A 63 -8.41 -20.72 12.86
C ARG A 63 -8.16 -19.23 12.55
N GLN A 64 -8.83 -18.31 13.23
CA GLN A 64 -8.64 -16.86 13.06
C GLN A 64 -7.20 -16.43 13.37
N LYS A 65 -6.59 -16.96 14.44
CA LYS A 65 -5.18 -16.70 14.75
C LYS A 65 -4.25 -17.18 13.65
N MET A 66 -4.48 -18.36 13.11
CA MET A 66 -3.68 -18.93 12.03
C MET A 66 -3.84 -18.09 10.74
N GLU A 67 -5.05 -17.63 10.43
CA GLU A 67 -5.30 -16.76 9.29
C GLU A 67 -4.54 -15.43 9.40
N ILE A 68 -4.55 -14.80 10.58
CA ILE A 68 -3.78 -13.57 10.83
C ILE A 68 -2.27 -13.83 10.68
N GLN A 69 -1.77 -14.96 11.21
CA GLN A 69 -0.35 -15.30 11.09
C GLN A 69 0.06 -15.56 9.63
N LEU A 70 -0.78 -16.28 8.88
CA LEU A 70 -0.56 -16.54 7.46
C LEU A 70 -0.54 -15.23 6.66
N HIS A 71 -1.51 -14.36 6.90
CA HIS A 71 -1.58 -13.06 6.25
C HIS A 71 -0.33 -12.20 6.53
N ASN A 72 0.12 -12.15 7.79
CA ASN A 72 1.34 -11.44 8.15
C ASN A 72 2.59 -12.05 7.48
N ALA A 73 2.67 -13.38 7.40
CA ALA A 73 3.76 -14.07 6.71
C ALA A 73 3.78 -13.73 5.20
N GLN A 74 2.63 -13.74 4.55
CA GLN A 74 2.48 -13.37 3.13
C GLN A 74 2.88 -11.91 2.87
N LYS A 75 2.50 -11.00 3.78
CA LYS A 75 2.88 -9.59 3.71
C LYS A 75 4.39 -9.40 3.84
N LEU A 76 5.02 -10.13 4.78
CA LEU A 76 6.47 -10.12 4.93
C LEU A 76 7.18 -10.73 3.72
N GLU A 77 6.62 -11.75 3.09
CA GLU A 77 7.15 -12.33 1.86
C GLU A 77 7.12 -11.31 0.71
N ALA A 78 6.00 -10.61 0.51
CA ALA A 78 5.90 -9.54 -0.50
C ALA A 78 6.94 -8.43 -0.26
N ILE A 79 7.10 -7.97 1.00
CA ILE A 79 8.15 -7.02 1.39
C ILE A 79 9.54 -7.61 1.12
N GLY A 80 9.75 -8.90 1.43
CA GLY A 80 11.02 -9.60 1.18
C GLY A 80 11.41 -9.62 -0.29
N GLN A 81 10.47 -9.83 -1.18
CA GLN A 81 10.69 -9.78 -2.64
C GLN A 81 11.08 -8.36 -3.09
N LEU A 82 10.48 -7.32 -2.51
CA LEU A 82 10.77 -5.92 -2.82
C LEU A 82 12.00 -5.38 -2.08
N ALA A 83 12.49 -6.06 -1.02
CA ALA A 83 13.50 -5.51 -0.12
C ALA A 83 14.80 -5.11 -0.82
N ALA A 84 15.27 -5.91 -1.78
CA ALA A 84 16.47 -5.58 -2.54
C ALA A 84 16.28 -4.31 -3.40
N GLY A 85 15.09 -4.17 -4.00
CA GLY A 85 14.71 -3.00 -4.77
C GLY A 85 14.58 -1.75 -3.90
N ILE A 86 13.91 -1.86 -2.76
CA ILE A 86 13.76 -0.76 -1.80
C ILE A 86 15.12 -0.31 -1.26
N ALA A 87 16.00 -1.25 -0.89
CA ALA A 87 17.34 -0.93 -0.44
C ALA A 87 18.11 -0.15 -1.52
N HIS A 88 18.00 -0.53 -2.77
CA HIS A 88 18.61 0.19 -3.89
C HIS A 88 18.03 1.60 -4.06
N GLU A 89 16.69 1.74 -3.98
CA GLU A 89 16.00 3.03 -4.09
C GLU A 89 16.29 3.99 -2.92
N ILE A 90 16.64 3.48 -1.74
CA ILE A 90 17.09 4.29 -0.60
C ILE A 90 18.58 4.63 -0.75
N ASN A 91 19.44 3.68 -1.15
CA ASN A 91 20.88 3.89 -1.24
C ASN A 91 21.25 4.93 -2.30
N THR A 92 20.59 4.93 -3.45
CA THR A 92 20.88 5.86 -4.54
C THR A 92 20.72 7.33 -4.11
N PRO A 93 19.58 7.82 -3.61
CA PRO A 93 19.44 9.20 -3.12
C PRO A 93 20.33 9.50 -1.92
N THR A 94 20.58 8.53 -1.04
CA THR A 94 21.48 8.70 0.09
C THR A 94 22.92 8.92 -0.38
N GLN A 95 23.35 8.21 -1.41
CA GLN A 95 24.70 8.35 -1.95
C GLN A 95 24.92 9.75 -2.52
N TYR A 96 24.08 10.22 -3.45
CA TYR A 96 24.30 11.56 -4.02
C TYR A 96 24.05 12.68 -3.00
N ALA A 97 23.13 12.51 -2.02
CA ALA A 97 23.01 13.47 -0.92
C ALA A 97 24.31 13.54 -0.08
N SER A 98 24.96 12.40 0.16
CA SER A 98 26.25 12.34 0.85
C SER A 98 27.37 13.01 0.03
N ASP A 99 27.42 12.73 -1.28
CA ASP A 99 28.43 13.29 -2.16
C ASP A 99 28.28 14.82 -2.32
N ASN A 100 27.04 15.29 -2.49
CA ASN A 100 26.73 16.72 -2.50
C ASN A 100 27.06 17.40 -1.16
N THR A 101 26.79 16.74 -0.03
CA THR A 101 27.12 17.28 1.28
C THR A 101 28.62 17.42 1.48
N ARG A 102 29.43 16.48 0.97
CA ARG A 102 30.89 16.60 0.98
C ARG A 102 31.38 17.74 0.10
N PHE A 103 30.84 17.84 -1.12
CA PHE A 103 31.13 18.98 -1.99
C PHE A 103 30.82 20.32 -1.32
N LEU A 104 29.64 20.46 -0.68
CA LEU A 104 29.25 21.65 0.08
C LEU A 104 30.21 21.94 1.24
N GLN A 105 30.70 20.92 1.93
CA GLN A 105 31.68 21.06 3.02
C GLN A 105 33.01 21.63 2.52
N ASP A 106 33.51 21.11 1.39
CA ASP A 106 34.75 21.57 0.78
C ASP A 106 34.61 23.00 0.22
N ALA A 107 33.52 23.25 -0.51
CA ALA A 107 33.19 24.59 -1.03
C ALA A 107 33.08 25.63 0.10
N TYR A 108 32.41 25.25 1.20
CA TYR A 108 32.31 26.12 2.39
C TYR A 108 33.69 26.47 2.98
N ALA A 109 34.58 25.49 3.10
CA ALA A 109 35.92 25.70 3.64
C ALA A 109 36.74 26.66 2.75
N ASP A 110 36.59 26.56 1.44
CA ASP A 110 37.30 27.43 0.51
C ASP A 110 36.70 28.83 0.46
N ILE A 111 35.39 28.99 0.53
CA ILE A 111 34.73 30.28 0.64
C ILE A 111 35.14 30.98 1.93
N ILE A 112 35.22 30.32 3.07
CA ILE A 112 35.66 30.92 4.35
C ILE A 112 37.09 31.43 4.26
N LYS A 113 38.00 30.70 3.60
CA LYS A 113 39.35 31.19 3.35
C LYS A 113 39.35 32.48 2.52
N LEU A 114 38.58 32.50 1.42
CA LEU A 114 38.44 33.68 0.57
C LEU A 114 37.89 34.89 1.37
N VAL A 115 36.80 34.68 2.12
CA VAL A 115 36.22 35.74 2.97
C VAL A 115 37.25 36.30 3.95
N SER A 116 38.00 35.42 4.62
CA SER A 116 39.05 35.85 5.56
C SER A 116 40.16 36.67 4.87
N LEU A 117 40.56 36.33 3.64
CA LEU A 117 41.50 37.14 2.87
C LEU A 117 40.90 38.49 2.48
N GLN A 118 39.66 38.52 2.06
CA GLN A 118 38.94 39.77 1.72
C GLN A 118 38.82 40.71 2.95
N GLU A 119 38.46 40.18 4.12
CA GLU A 119 38.37 40.92 5.36
C GLU A 119 39.71 41.58 5.73
N ARG A 120 40.81 40.79 5.63
CA ARG A 120 42.18 41.28 5.87
C ARG A 120 42.57 42.36 4.86
N SER A 121 42.23 42.18 3.59
CA SER A 121 42.49 43.18 2.52
C SER A 121 41.77 44.50 2.80
N ILE A 122 40.47 44.42 3.18
CA ILE A 122 39.63 45.58 3.52
C ILE A 122 40.21 46.30 4.75
N ALA A 123 40.61 45.59 5.79
CA ALA A 123 41.19 46.15 6.99
C ALA A 123 42.52 46.87 6.68
N ALA A 124 43.38 46.30 5.84
CA ALA A 124 44.62 46.94 5.40
C ALA A 124 44.39 48.19 4.54
N LEU A 125 43.42 48.15 3.63
CA LEU A 125 43.01 49.33 2.86
C LEU A 125 42.49 50.47 3.78
N THR A 126 41.70 50.14 4.78
CA THR A 126 41.12 51.13 5.71
C THR A 126 42.19 51.79 6.61
N SER A 127 43.22 51.06 6.99
CA SER A 127 44.33 51.55 7.82
C SER A 127 45.45 52.21 7.04
N GLY A 128 45.40 52.19 5.68
CA GLY A 128 46.46 52.68 4.85
C GLY A 128 47.72 51.82 4.84
N ASP A 129 47.57 50.54 5.14
CA ASP A 129 48.69 49.57 5.17
C ASP A 129 49.21 49.33 3.72
N PRO A 130 50.52 49.47 3.50
CA PRO A 130 51.11 49.17 2.19
C PRO A 130 50.90 47.76 1.66
N LEU A 131 50.54 46.80 2.53
CA LEU A 131 50.24 45.40 2.15
C LEU A 131 48.80 45.26 1.54
N ALA A 132 48.00 46.29 1.54
CA ALA A 132 46.62 46.24 1.05
C ALA A 132 46.49 45.73 -0.40
N ALA A 133 47.34 46.22 -1.30
CA ALA A 133 47.36 45.79 -2.70
C ALA A 133 47.78 44.30 -2.89
N GLN A 134 48.71 43.84 -2.08
CA GLN A 134 49.14 42.43 -2.07
C GLN A 134 48.02 41.51 -1.59
N LEU A 135 47.37 41.85 -0.46
CA LEU A 135 46.24 41.09 0.08
C LEU A 135 45.05 41.04 -0.89
N ALA A 136 44.78 42.13 -1.61
CA ALA A 136 43.78 42.16 -2.64
C ALA A 136 44.09 41.22 -3.83
N ALA A 137 45.35 41.19 -4.23
CA ALA A 137 45.81 40.26 -5.29
C ALA A 137 45.73 38.82 -4.85
N GLU A 138 46.12 38.52 -3.56
CA GLU A 138 45.96 37.17 -2.99
C GLU A 138 44.51 36.71 -2.94
N ALA A 139 43.61 37.59 -2.56
CA ALA A 139 42.16 37.31 -2.54
C ALA A 139 41.59 37.06 -3.94
N ALA A 140 42.05 37.83 -4.95
CA ALA A 140 41.65 37.62 -6.33
C ALA A 140 42.17 36.28 -6.88
N ALA A 141 43.45 35.96 -6.62
CA ALA A 141 44.04 34.66 -7.01
C ALA A 141 43.35 33.47 -6.33
N GLN A 142 42.96 33.64 -5.04
CA GLN A 142 42.20 32.62 -4.32
C GLN A 142 40.81 32.40 -4.94
N ALA A 143 40.09 33.49 -5.31
CA ALA A 143 38.78 33.42 -5.95
C ALA A 143 38.87 32.69 -7.31
N GLU A 144 39.90 32.91 -8.07
CA GLU A 144 40.16 32.21 -9.33
C GLU A 144 40.50 30.72 -9.08
N THR A 145 41.32 30.45 -8.06
CA THR A 145 41.76 29.06 -7.71
C THR A 145 40.58 28.19 -7.30
N ILE A 146 39.59 28.72 -6.55
CA ILE A 146 38.42 27.99 -6.14
C ILE A 146 37.29 28.01 -7.16
N GLU A 147 37.53 28.64 -8.33
CA GLU A 147 36.50 28.76 -9.38
C GLU A 147 35.17 29.30 -8.82
N ILE A 148 35.22 30.48 -8.13
CA ILE A 148 34.12 31.04 -7.36
C ILE A 148 32.80 31.12 -8.17
N ASP A 149 32.87 31.36 -9.47
CA ASP A 149 31.69 31.46 -10.33
C ASP A 149 31.05 30.09 -10.54
N TYR A 150 31.85 29.03 -10.67
CA TYR A 150 31.36 27.64 -10.66
C TYR A 150 30.69 27.30 -9.33
N LEU A 151 31.30 27.64 -8.18
CA LEU A 151 30.70 27.39 -6.86
C LEU A 151 29.35 28.12 -6.68
N LYS A 152 29.21 29.34 -7.24
CA LYS A 152 27.93 30.08 -7.17
C LYS A 152 26.79 29.37 -7.89
N GLU A 153 27.08 28.65 -8.96
CA GLU A 153 26.09 27.92 -9.74
C GLU A 153 25.84 26.53 -9.11
N GLU A 154 26.87 25.81 -8.70
CA GLU A 154 26.77 24.42 -8.26
C GLU A 154 26.27 24.25 -6.82
N ILE A 155 26.58 25.21 -5.91
CA ILE A 155 26.12 25.13 -4.51
C ILE A 155 24.59 25.09 -4.41
N PRO A 156 23.82 25.96 -5.08
CA PRO A 156 22.37 25.88 -5.07
C PRO A 156 21.84 24.55 -5.61
N LEU A 157 22.42 24.05 -6.69
CA LEU A 157 22.03 22.78 -7.31
C LEU A 157 22.31 21.58 -6.39
N ALA A 158 23.48 21.56 -5.75
CA ALA A 158 23.83 20.53 -4.78
C ALA A 158 22.90 20.51 -3.55
N VAL A 159 22.47 21.70 -3.09
CA VAL A 159 21.49 21.81 -2.01
C VAL A 159 20.11 21.27 -2.45
N GLU A 160 19.62 21.70 -3.62
CA GLU A 160 18.35 21.26 -4.16
C GLU A 160 18.32 19.75 -4.35
N GLN A 161 19.32 19.17 -5.00
CA GLN A 161 19.43 17.73 -5.20
C GLN A 161 19.51 16.95 -3.89
N THR A 162 20.19 17.50 -2.87
CA THR A 162 20.26 16.87 -1.54
C THR A 162 18.88 16.84 -0.88
N LEU A 163 18.14 17.95 -0.93
CA LEU A 163 16.79 18.03 -0.36
C LEU A 163 15.84 17.09 -1.07
N ASP A 164 15.86 17.05 -2.40
CA ASP A 164 15.04 16.13 -3.21
C ASP A 164 15.36 14.66 -2.86
N GLY A 165 16.63 14.33 -2.71
CA GLY A 165 17.06 12.99 -2.31
C GLY A 165 16.53 12.58 -0.95
N LEU A 166 16.60 13.47 0.04
CA LEU A 166 16.10 13.22 1.39
C LEU A 166 14.57 13.12 1.41
N GLU A 167 13.86 13.95 0.64
CA GLU A 167 12.41 13.85 0.51
C GLU A 167 11.99 12.51 -0.10
N ARG A 168 12.71 12.06 -1.13
CA ARG A 168 12.48 10.75 -1.75
C ARG A 168 12.67 9.60 -0.77
N VAL A 169 13.77 9.61 0.02
CA VAL A 169 14.00 8.60 1.07
C VAL A 169 12.85 8.61 2.08
N THR A 170 12.41 9.79 2.50
CA THR A 170 11.30 9.94 3.46
C THR A 170 10.00 9.33 2.91
N LYS A 171 9.67 9.58 1.63
CA LYS A 171 8.50 9.00 0.97
C LYS A 171 8.57 7.48 0.93
N ILE A 172 9.71 6.91 0.56
CA ILE A 172 9.92 5.45 0.50
C ILE A 172 9.76 4.82 1.89
N VAL A 173 10.40 5.38 2.92
CA VAL A 173 10.33 4.87 4.30
C VAL A 173 8.90 4.96 4.84
N ARG A 174 8.18 6.05 4.55
CA ARG A 174 6.78 6.22 4.96
C ARG A 174 5.89 5.19 4.28
N ALA A 175 5.99 5.03 2.97
CA ALA A 175 5.22 4.04 2.22
C ALA A 175 5.52 2.61 2.71
N MET A 176 6.78 2.28 3.00
CA MET A 176 7.16 0.99 3.57
C MET A 176 6.57 0.77 4.98
N LYS A 177 6.53 1.83 5.81
CA LYS A 177 5.91 1.77 7.14
C LYS A 177 4.40 1.54 7.03
N GLU A 178 3.71 2.22 6.14
CA GLU A 178 2.27 2.04 5.87
C GLU A 178 1.98 0.61 5.39
N PHE A 179 2.86 0.07 4.56
CA PHE A 179 2.78 -1.31 4.06
C PHE A 179 3.09 -2.36 5.15
N SER A 180 4.05 -2.08 6.04
CA SER A 180 4.53 -3.00 7.09
C SER A 180 3.66 -2.98 8.35
N HIS A 181 2.80 -1.97 8.52
CA HIS A 181 1.99 -1.87 9.74
C HIS A 181 1.02 -3.05 9.82
N PRO A 182 0.93 -3.77 10.97
CA PRO A 182 -0.14 -4.72 11.19
C PRO A 182 -1.45 -3.95 11.02
N GLY A 183 -2.24 -4.35 10.03
CA GLY A 183 -3.40 -3.60 9.59
C GLY A 183 -4.28 -3.24 10.80
N VAL A 184 -4.76 -2.01 10.84
CA VAL A 184 -5.88 -1.64 11.70
C VAL A 184 -7.02 -2.54 11.25
N GLU A 185 -7.58 -3.36 12.17
CA GLU A 185 -8.70 -4.27 11.86
C GLU A 185 -9.98 -3.50 11.50
N GLU A 186 -9.96 -2.17 11.61
CA GLU A 186 -11.09 -1.31 11.32
C GLU A 186 -10.92 -0.56 10.00
N LYS A 187 -11.98 -0.53 9.20
CA LYS A 187 -12.05 0.27 7.98
C LYS A 187 -12.01 1.76 8.32
N THR A 188 -11.10 2.49 7.71
CA THR A 188 -10.95 3.95 7.84
C THR A 188 -11.21 4.63 6.50
N PHE A 189 -11.52 5.93 6.51
CA PHE A 189 -11.62 6.71 5.29
C PHE A 189 -10.22 7.02 4.74
N VAL A 190 -9.95 6.59 3.52
CA VAL A 190 -8.65 6.64 2.85
C VAL A 190 -8.77 7.43 1.56
N ASP A 191 -7.84 8.33 1.31
CA ASP A 191 -7.60 8.91 -0.02
C ASP A 191 -6.93 7.83 -0.89
N LEU A 192 -7.72 7.23 -1.79
CA LEU A 192 -7.23 6.17 -2.68
C LEU A 192 -6.15 6.66 -3.64
N ASN A 193 -6.22 7.90 -4.12
CA ASN A 193 -5.22 8.44 -5.03
C ASN A 193 -3.85 8.49 -4.36
N SER A 194 -3.78 8.97 -3.12
CA SER A 194 -2.56 9.00 -2.32
C SER A 194 -2.05 7.59 -1.99
N ALA A 195 -2.93 6.65 -1.66
CA ALA A 195 -2.59 5.26 -1.36
C ALA A 195 -2.02 4.53 -2.58
N ILE A 196 -2.64 4.72 -3.77
CA ILE A 196 -2.17 4.18 -5.04
C ILE A 196 -0.80 4.78 -5.39
N GLN A 197 -0.62 6.10 -5.24
CA GLN A 197 0.67 6.75 -5.52
C GLN A 197 1.78 6.18 -4.65
N SER A 198 1.51 6.00 -3.34
CA SER A 198 2.48 5.37 -2.41
C SER A 198 2.85 3.95 -2.86
N THR A 199 1.87 3.17 -3.36
CA THR A 199 2.10 1.81 -3.86
C THR A 199 2.93 1.79 -5.15
N ILE A 200 2.69 2.74 -6.06
CA ILE A 200 3.48 2.96 -7.28
C ILE A 200 4.94 3.24 -6.93
N ASP A 201 5.17 4.13 -5.96
CA ASP A 201 6.51 4.53 -5.54
C ASP A 201 7.29 3.35 -4.93
N VAL A 202 6.66 2.52 -4.10
CA VAL A 202 7.27 1.32 -3.51
C VAL A 202 7.56 0.25 -4.57
N SER A 203 6.68 0.07 -5.54
CA SER A 203 6.81 -0.94 -6.60
C SER A 203 7.73 -0.52 -7.74
N ARG A 204 8.31 0.69 -7.71
CA ARG A 204 9.02 1.30 -8.84
C ARG A 204 10.12 0.41 -9.44
N ASN A 205 10.84 -0.35 -8.62
CA ASN A 205 11.89 -1.23 -9.10
C ASN A 205 11.40 -2.40 -9.95
N GLU A 206 10.16 -2.82 -9.76
CA GLU A 206 9.58 -3.92 -10.51
C GLU A 206 9.27 -3.53 -11.96
N TRP A 207 8.90 -2.26 -12.20
CA TRP A 207 8.42 -1.83 -13.51
C TRP A 207 9.33 -0.84 -14.26
N LYS A 208 10.13 0.00 -13.59
CA LYS A 208 10.88 1.12 -14.20
C LYS A 208 11.84 0.72 -15.35
N TYR A 209 12.32 -0.53 -15.37
CA TYR A 209 13.21 -1.03 -16.42
C TYR A 209 12.46 -1.64 -17.62
N HIS A 210 11.16 -1.92 -17.45
CA HIS A 210 10.37 -2.63 -18.43
C HIS A 210 9.21 -1.84 -18.98
N ALA A 211 8.66 -0.89 -18.20
CA ALA A 211 7.48 -0.13 -18.54
C ALA A 211 7.60 1.34 -18.13
N GLU A 212 6.79 2.19 -18.75
CA GLU A 212 6.39 3.48 -18.20
C GLU A 212 5.05 3.32 -17.47
N LEU A 213 4.89 4.05 -16.38
CA LEU A 213 3.65 4.05 -15.61
C LEU A 213 2.99 5.41 -15.71
N GLU A 214 1.74 5.41 -16.18
CA GLU A 214 0.91 6.59 -16.34
C GLU A 214 -0.24 6.58 -15.35
N THR A 215 -0.56 7.73 -14.76
CA THR A 215 -1.69 7.86 -13.83
C THR A 215 -2.73 8.87 -14.34
N VAL A 216 -4.00 8.49 -14.25
CA VAL A 216 -5.15 9.35 -14.56
C VAL A 216 -6.09 9.32 -13.36
N PHE A 217 -5.76 10.09 -12.35
CA PHE A 217 -6.53 10.14 -11.11
C PHE A 217 -7.67 11.16 -11.18
N ASP A 218 -8.85 10.76 -10.71
CA ASP A 218 -9.98 11.66 -10.49
C ASP A 218 -9.70 12.53 -9.25
N PRO A 219 -9.49 13.85 -9.39
CA PRO A 219 -9.17 14.71 -8.25
C PRO A 219 -10.36 14.92 -7.30
N GLU A 220 -11.58 14.60 -7.73
CA GLU A 220 -12.81 14.73 -6.95
C GLU A 220 -13.25 13.38 -6.33
N LEU A 221 -12.42 12.34 -6.44
CA LEU A 221 -12.73 11.06 -5.83
C LEU A 221 -12.82 11.22 -4.31
N PRO A 222 -13.96 10.91 -3.67
CA PRO A 222 -14.09 11.01 -2.23
C PRO A 222 -13.22 9.96 -1.53
N ALA A 223 -12.88 10.21 -0.26
CA ALA A 223 -12.25 9.23 0.58
C ALA A 223 -13.14 7.98 0.72
N VAL A 224 -12.54 6.80 0.63
CA VAL A 224 -13.22 5.50 0.62
C VAL A 224 -12.98 4.79 1.95
N ARG A 225 -14.04 4.24 2.54
CA ARG A 225 -13.95 3.50 3.79
C ARG A 225 -13.43 2.09 3.55
N CYS A 226 -12.14 1.89 3.79
CA CYS A 226 -11.46 0.63 3.51
C CYS A 226 -10.37 0.29 4.54
N LEU A 227 -9.80 -0.90 4.41
CA LEU A 227 -8.58 -1.35 5.10
C LEU A 227 -7.37 -0.98 4.24
N PRO A 228 -6.62 0.10 4.56
CA PRO A 228 -5.62 0.65 3.65
C PRO A 228 -4.53 -0.38 3.29
N GLY A 229 -4.08 -1.18 4.25
CA GLY A 229 -3.05 -2.21 4.02
C GLY A 229 -3.48 -3.29 3.02
N GLU A 230 -4.75 -3.69 3.05
CA GLU A 230 -5.32 -4.69 2.15
C GLU A 230 -5.43 -4.17 0.70
N ILE A 231 -5.91 -2.94 0.56
CA ILE A 231 -6.05 -2.31 -0.76
C ILE A 231 -4.68 -2.04 -1.37
N ASN A 232 -3.72 -1.53 -0.60
CA ASN A 232 -2.35 -1.32 -1.07
C ASN A 232 -1.71 -2.65 -1.53
N GLN A 233 -1.93 -3.75 -0.78
CA GLN A 233 -1.46 -5.08 -1.16
C GLN A 233 -2.11 -5.56 -2.47
N ALA A 234 -3.42 -5.37 -2.63
CA ALA A 234 -4.13 -5.74 -3.84
C ALA A 234 -3.58 -5.00 -5.07
N ILE A 235 -3.39 -3.68 -4.96
CA ILE A 235 -2.83 -2.84 -6.03
C ILE A 235 -1.39 -3.23 -6.34
N LEU A 236 -0.56 -3.45 -5.33
CA LEU A 236 0.83 -3.91 -5.50
C LEU A 236 0.88 -5.21 -6.30
N ASN A 237 0.07 -6.20 -5.92
CA ASN A 237 0.06 -7.49 -6.60
C ASN A 237 -0.27 -7.36 -8.08
N ILE A 238 -1.21 -6.47 -8.44
CA ILE A 238 -1.58 -6.23 -9.84
C ILE A 238 -0.44 -5.51 -10.57
N ILE A 239 0.16 -4.46 -10.00
CA ILE A 239 1.27 -3.72 -10.62
C ILE A 239 2.46 -4.65 -10.87
N VAL A 240 2.84 -5.49 -9.90
CA VAL A 240 3.94 -6.45 -10.04
C VAL A 240 3.62 -7.51 -11.11
N ASN A 241 2.37 -7.96 -11.20
CA ASN A 241 1.96 -8.89 -12.26
C ASN A 241 2.02 -8.23 -13.64
N ALA A 242 1.56 -7.00 -13.78
CA ALA A 242 1.65 -6.20 -15.00
C ALA A 242 3.11 -6.01 -15.45
N ALA A 243 4.00 -5.62 -14.52
CA ALA A 243 5.41 -5.46 -14.80
C ALA A 243 6.07 -6.76 -15.30
N HIS A 244 5.74 -7.90 -14.68
CA HIS A 244 6.24 -9.20 -15.12
C HIS A 244 5.70 -9.60 -16.50
N ALA A 245 4.39 -9.37 -16.76
CA ALA A 245 3.79 -9.69 -18.06
C ALA A 245 4.42 -8.87 -19.19
N ILE A 246 4.71 -7.60 -18.95
CA ILE A 246 5.43 -6.73 -19.87
C ILE A 246 6.87 -7.19 -20.06
N ALA A 247 7.58 -7.52 -18.96
CA ALA A 247 8.95 -7.99 -19.04
C ALA A 247 9.07 -9.29 -19.86
N ASP A 248 8.11 -10.20 -19.73
CA ASP A 248 8.08 -11.44 -20.51
C ASP A 248 7.77 -11.17 -21.99
N ARG A 249 6.79 -10.31 -22.31
CA ARG A 249 6.47 -9.90 -23.69
C ARG A 249 7.66 -9.24 -24.38
N ARG A 250 8.40 -8.37 -23.70
CA ARG A 250 9.57 -7.68 -24.25
C ARG A 250 10.72 -8.62 -24.63
N LYS A 251 10.76 -9.86 -24.14
CA LYS A 251 11.72 -10.87 -24.61
C LYS A 251 11.39 -11.31 -26.04
N GLU A 252 10.13 -11.28 -26.42
CA GLU A 252 9.63 -11.64 -27.76
C GLU A 252 9.55 -10.41 -28.67
N CYS A 253 9.18 -9.24 -28.13
CA CYS A 253 9.02 -7.96 -28.83
C CYS A 253 9.83 -6.86 -28.15
N PRO A 254 11.18 -6.79 -28.33
CA PRO A 254 12.07 -5.87 -27.60
C PRO A 254 11.81 -4.39 -27.85
N ASP A 255 11.30 -4.05 -29.03
CA ASP A 255 11.08 -2.67 -29.48
C ASP A 255 9.76 -2.07 -28.97
N GLU A 256 8.86 -2.88 -28.41
CA GLU A 256 7.61 -2.39 -27.86
C GLU A 256 7.84 -1.75 -26.48
N LYS A 257 7.31 -0.54 -26.31
CA LYS A 257 7.33 0.19 -25.05
C LYS A 257 6.32 -0.43 -24.10
N GLY A 258 6.78 -0.84 -22.92
CA GLY A 258 5.90 -1.29 -21.85
C GLY A 258 5.13 -0.11 -21.26
N ILE A 259 3.82 -0.26 -21.07
CA ILE A 259 2.95 0.76 -20.48
C ILE A 259 2.09 0.09 -19.40
N ILE A 260 2.05 0.72 -18.23
CA ILE A 260 1.09 0.42 -17.17
C ILE A 260 0.30 1.71 -16.94
N GLN A 261 -1.02 1.67 -17.12
CA GLN A 261 -1.87 2.81 -16.88
C GLN A 261 -2.79 2.55 -15.68
N ILE A 262 -2.80 3.47 -14.72
CA ILE A 262 -3.65 3.39 -13.54
C ILE A 262 -4.59 4.59 -13.53
N ALA A 263 -5.89 4.31 -13.51
CA ALA A 263 -6.90 5.35 -13.47
C ALA A 263 -7.85 5.14 -12.28
N THR A 264 -8.33 6.25 -11.72
CA THR A 264 -9.38 6.25 -10.70
C THR A 264 -10.55 7.08 -11.18
N ARG A 265 -11.77 6.67 -10.81
CA ARG A 265 -12.97 7.46 -11.05
C ARG A 265 -14.07 7.13 -10.07
N LYS A 266 -14.96 8.08 -9.83
CA LYS A 266 -16.21 7.84 -9.12
C LYS A 266 -17.25 7.24 -10.07
N ARG A 267 -17.90 6.15 -9.66
CA ARG A 267 -18.98 5.50 -10.42
C ARG A 267 -20.17 5.22 -9.51
N GLY A 268 -21.09 6.18 -9.42
CA GLY A 268 -22.21 6.11 -8.45
C GLY A 268 -21.68 6.09 -7.02
N ASP A 269 -22.03 5.06 -6.26
CA ASP A 269 -21.61 4.86 -4.86
C ASP A 269 -20.29 4.10 -4.74
N TYR A 270 -19.61 3.85 -5.86
CA TYR A 270 -18.35 3.13 -5.92
C TYR A 270 -17.20 4.00 -6.37
N ALA A 271 -16.04 3.76 -5.79
CA ALA A 271 -14.76 4.17 -6.33
C ALA A 271 -14.24 3.05 -7.24
N GLU A 272 -13.96 3.38 -8.49
CA GLU A 272 -13.41 2.45 -9.47
C GLU A 272 -11.93 2.74 -9.69
N ILE A 273 -11.11 1.69 -9.62
CA ILE A 273 -9.68 1.69 -9.92
C ILE A 273 -9.48 0.77 -11.12
N SER A 274 -8.90 1.30 -12.18
CA SER A 274 -8.53 0.55 -13.38
C SER A 274 -7.02 0.49 -13.49
N ILE A 275 -6.48 -0.73 -13.67
CA ILE A 275 -5.05 -0.98 -13.89
C ILE A 275 -4.93 -1.74 -15.19
N ASN A 276 -4.38 -1.09 -16.21
CA ASN A 276 -4.18 -1.63 -17.55
C ASN A 276 -2.71 -1.83 -17.83
N ASP A 277 -2.33 -2.95 -18.42
CA ASP A 277 -1.01 -3.23 -18.95
C ASP A 277 -1.07 -3.67 -20.41
N ASN A 278 -0.02 -3.39 -21.18
CA ASN A 278 0.17 -3.89 -22.52
C ASN A 278 1.12 -5.11 -22.55
N GLY A 279 1.06 -5.96 -21.52
CA GLY A 279 1.84 -7.20 -21.43
C GLY A 279 1.35 -8.32 -22.36
N GLY A 280 1.73 -9.55 -22.04
CA GLY A 280 1.39 -10.72 -22.85
C GLY A 280 -0.09 -11.13 -22.84
N GLY A 281 -0.90 -10.55 -21.94
CA GLY A 281 -2.29 -10.95 -21.74
C GLY A 281 -2.45 -12.30 -21.04
N ILE A 282 -3.69 -12.66 -20.76
CA ILE A 282 -4.09 -13.90 -20.08
C ILE A 282 -4.97 -14.72 -21.01
N PRO A 283 -4.64 -16.00 -21.29
CA PRO A 283 -5.51 -16.86 -22.09
C PRO A 283 -6.89 -17.05 -21.45
N GLU A 284 -7.94 -17.03 -22.29
CA GLU A 284 -9.34 -17.16 -21.84
C GLU A 284 -9.58 -18.44 -21.02
N GLU A 285 -8.89 -19.52 -21.36
CA GLU A 285 -9.00 -20.82 -20.69
C GLU A 285 -8.61 -20.79 -19.21
N ILE A 286 -7.72 -19.87 -18.81
CA ILE A 286 -7.22 -19.77 -17.43
C ILE A 286 -7.85 -18.60 -16.65
N LEU A 287 -8.56 -17.67 -17.33
CA LEU A 287 -9.22 -16.54 -16.67
C LEU A 287 -10.11 -16.96 -15.47
N PRO A 288 -10.91 -18.04 -15.54
CA PRO A 288 -11.73 -18.47 -14.40
C PRO A 288 -10.92 -18.91 -13.17
N ARG A 289 -9.63 -19.22 -13.34
CA ARG A 289 -8.77 -19.79 -12.30
C ARG A 289 -7.71 -18.85 -11.76
N ILE A 290 -7.57 -17.64 -12.32
CA ILE A 290 -6.49 -16.72 -11.92
C ILE A 290 -6.58 -16.26 -10.46
N PHE A 291 -7.76 -16.37 -9.85
CA PHE A 291 -8.00 -16.06 -8.44
C PHE A 291 -7.93 -17.28 -7.52
N ASP A 292 -7.75 -18.50 -8.08
CA ASP A 292 -7.59 -19.70 -7.26
C ASP A 292 -6.29 -19.61 -6.43
N PRO A 293 -6.33 -19.94 -5.13
CA PRO A 293 -5.13 -20.00 -4.32
C PRO A 293 -4.07 -20.93 -4.91
N PHE A 294 -2.81 -20.45 -4.94
CA PHE A 294 -1.65 -21.19 -5.47
C PHE A 294 -1.66 -21.43 -6.99
N PHE A 295 -2.62 -20.88 -7.72
CA PHE A 295 -2.60 -20.95 -9.17
C PHE A 295 -1.55 -20.01 -9.76
N THR A 296 -0.64 -20.54 -10.57
CA THR A 296 0.38 -19.77 -11.27
C THR A 296 0.75 -20.41 -12.59
N THR A 297 0.99 -19.58 -13.60
CA THR A 297 1.55 -19.98 -14.90
C THR A 297 3.08 -19.79 -14.94
N LYS A 298 3.66 -19.16 -13.90
CA LYS A 298 5.11 -18.92 -13.77
C LYS A 298 5.80 -20.20 -13.31
N GLY A 299 7.05 -20.41 -13.77
CA GLY A 299 7.84 -21.60 -13.40
C GLY A 299 8.11 -21.67 -11.89
N VAL A 300 8.49 -22.86 -11.41
CA VAL A 300 8.77 -23.15 -10.01
C VAL A 300 9.74 -22.12 -9.40
N GLY A 301 9.34 -21.50 -8.29
CA GLY A 301 10.13 -20.49 -7.58
C GLY A 301 9.99 -19.05 -8.12
N LYS A 302 9.23 -18.80 -9.20
CA LYS A 302 9.04 -17.46 -9.79
C LYS A 302 7.66 -16.84 -9.52
N GLY A 303 6.74 -17.60 -8.93
CA GLY A 303 5.42 -17.11 -8.58
C GLY A 303 4.82 -17.96 -7.48
N THR A 304 4.30 -17.33 -6.43
CA THR A 304 3.66 -18.02 -5.29
C THR A 304 2.24 -18.46 -5.62
N GLY A 305 1.63 -17.90 -6.67
CA GLY A 305 0.23 -18.13 -7.03
C GLY A 305 -0.77 -17.56 -6.01
N GLN A 306 -0.32 -16.71 -5.10
CA GLN A 306 -1.17 -16.16 -4.03
C GLN A 306 -1.59 -14.71 -4.27
N GLY A 307 -0.86 -13.95 -5.10
CA GLY A 307 -1.08 -12.52 -5.25
C GLY A 307 -2.51 -12.16 -5.69
N LEU A 308 -3.06 -12.82 -6.70
CA LEU A 308 -4.41 -12.54 -7.18
C LEU A 308 -5.50 -13.09 -6.27
N SER A 309 -5.30 -14.21 -5.58
CA SER A 309 -6.25 -14.72 -4.58
C SER A 309 -6.33 -13.77 -3.36
N ILE A 310 -5.21 -13.21 -2.92
CA ILE A 310 -5.17 -12.17 -1.89
C ILE A 310 -5.90 -10.91 -2.37
N THR A 311 -5.68 -10.51 -3.63
CA THR A 311 -6.38 -9.36 -4.23
C THR A 311 -7.88 -9.57 -4.26
N TYR A 312 -8.35 -10.76 -4.64
CA TYR A 312 -9.77 -11.11 -4.64
C TYR A 312 -10.36 -11.04 -3.23
N SER A 313 -9.72 -11.69 -2.26
CA SER A 313 -10.18 -11.67 -0.87
C SER A 313 -10.18 -10.25 -0.29
N ALA A 314 -9.15 -9.45 -0.56
CA ALA A 314 -9.11 -8.06 -0.12
C ALA A 314 -10.28 -7.25 -0.68
N VAL A 315 -10.57 -7.35 -1.98
CA VAL A 315 -11.61 -6.55 -2.64
C VAL A 315 -13.00 -7.09 -2.35
N VAL A 316 -13.22 -8.40 -2.52
CA VAL A 316 -14.55 -9.00 -2.49
C VAL A 316 -14.95 -9.37 -1.06
N ASP A 317 -14.15 -10.21 -0.38
CA ASP A 317 -14.55 -10.75 0.93
C ASP A 317 -14.52 -9.71 2.03
N LYS A 318 -13.47 -8.84 2.03
CA LYS A 318 -13.26 -7.84 3.10
C LYS A 318 -13.95 -6.50 2.84
N HIS A 319 -14.11 -6.12 1.56
CA HIS A 319 -14.65 -4.79 1.23
C HIS A 319 -16.00 -4.82 0.52
N ASN A 320 -16.58 -6.00 0.26
CA ASN A 320 -17.81 -6.16 -0.52
C ASN A 320 -17.75 -5.43 -1.89
N GLY A 321 -16.54 -5.33 -2.45
CA GLY A 321 -16.29 -4.76 -3.76
C GLY A 321 -16.41 -5.78 -4.87
N THR A 322 -16.07 -5.36 -6.09
CA THR A 322 -15.98 -6.26 -7.24
C THR A 322 -14.64 -6.13 -7.93
N ILE A 323 -14.17 -7.23 -8.53
CA ILE A 323 -13.00 -7.24 -9.37
C ILE A 323 -13.37 -7.89 -10.72
N GLU A 324 -13.09 -7.19 -11.81
CA GLU A 324 -13.30 -7.64 -13.17
C GLU A 324 -11.95 -7.67 -13.88
N VAL A 325 -11.82 -8.58 -14.84
CA VAL A 325 -10.60 -8.73 -15.65
C VAL A 325 -11.02 -8.81 -17.11
N ASP A 326 -10.43 -7.93 -17.91
CA ASP A 326 -10.52 -7.97 -19.37
C ASP A 326 -9.11 -8.18 -19.91
N SER A 327 -8.93 -9.23 -20.71
CA SER A 327 -7.59 -9.61 -21.16
C SER A 327 -7.64 -10.35 -22.49
N SER A 328 -6.73 -9.98 -23.37
CA SER A 328 -6.51 -10.62 -24.68
C SER A 328 -5.04 -10.97 -24.85
N VAL A 329 -4.78 -12.21 -25.29
CA VAL A 329 -3.39 -12.66 -25.52
C VAL A 329 -2.72 -11.77 -26.56
N GLY A 330 -1.57 -11.22 -26.22
CA GLY A 330 -0.81 -10.32 -27.09
C GLY A 330 -1.25 -8.86 -27.06
N GLU A 331 -2.33 -8.50 -26.36
CA GLU A 331 -2.80 -7.11 -26.24
C GLU A 331 -2.58 -6.54 -24.84
N GLY A 332 -2.69 -7.38 -23.80
CA GLY A 332 -2.48 -7.01 -22.41
C GLY A 332 -3.65 -7.36 -21.50
N THR A 333 -3.68 -6.78 -20.30
CA THR A 333 -4.69 -7.06 -19.29
C THR A 333 -5.17 -5.78 -18.62
N THR A 334 -6.48 -5.70 -18.38
CA THR A 334 -7.09 -4.64 -17.57
C THR A 334 -7.78 -5.25 -16.36
N PHE A 335 -7.35 -4.87 -15.17
CA PHE A 335 -8.06 -5.15 -13.93
C PHE A 335 -8.90 -3.95 -13.54
N ILE A 336 -10.17 -4.17 -13.19
CA ILE A 336 -11.11 -3.15 -12.75
C ILE A 336 -11.60 -3.52 -11.35
N ILE A 337 -11.23 -2.72 -10.36
CA ILE A 337 -11.65 -2.88 -8.96
C ILE A 337 -12.69 -1.81 -8.65
N ARG A 338 -13.81 -2.21 -8.02
CA ARG A 338 -14.81 -1.28 -7.51
C ARG A 338 -15.00 -1.49 -6.02
N LEU A 339 -14.84 -0.42 -5.26
CA LEU A 339 -14.99 -0.41 -3.81
C LEU A 339 -16.18 0.49 -3.43
N PRO A 340 -17.11 0.04 -2.55
CA PRO A 340 -18.14 0.93 -2.03
C PRO A 340 -17.49 2.06 -1.22
N ILE A 341 -17.90 3.31 -1.50
CA ILE A 341 -17.29 4.50 -0.88
C ILE A 341 -17.50 4.48 0.64
N ASP A 342 -18.71 4.15 1.09
CA ASP A 342 -19.06 4.12 2.53
C ASP A 342 -18.69 2.79 3.22
N GLY A 343 -18.08 1.85 2.51
CA GLY A 343 -17.66 0.54 3.03
C GLY A 343 -18.79 -0.44 3.28
N GLU A 344 -20.02 -0.09 2.94
CA GLU A 344 -21.22 -0.93 3.00
C GLU A 344 -21.80 -1.12 1.61
N THR A 345 -22.34 -2.30 1.32
CA THR A 345 -23.07 -2.52 0.06
C THR A 345 -24.33 -1.65 0.09
N GLY A 346 -24.42 -0.68 -0.79
CA GLY A 346 -25.72 -0.11 -1.14
C GLY A 346 -26.63 -1.27 -1.53
N GLN A 347 -27.69 -1.51 -0.76
CA GLN A 347 -28.78 -2.36 -1.23
C GLN A 347 -29.27 -1.72 -2.53
N THR A 348 -28.89 -2.29 -3.66
CA THR A 348 -29.57 -2.02 -4.91
C THR A 348 -31.01 -2.51 -4.75
N SER A 349 -31.90 -1.58 -4.38
CA SER A 349 -33.31 -1.71 -4.63
C SER A 349 -33.51 -1.50 -6.13
N ASP A 350 -33.24 -2.54 -6.90
CA ASP A 350 -33.75 -2.72 -8.25
C ASP A 350 -33.98 -4.20 -8.48
N ALA A 351 -35.15 -4.63 -8.03
CA ALA A 351 -35.81 -5.78 -8.63
C ALA A 351 -36.97 -5.22 -9.46
N PRO A 352 -37.10 -5.62 -10.74
CA PRO A 352 -38.22 -5.29 -11.59
C PRO A 352 -39.53 -5.98 -11.15
#